data_8e197da1816a544d31d13103f7df001f
#
_entry.id   8e197da1816a544d31d13103f7df001f
#
_cell.length_a   1.000
_cell.length_b   1.000
_cell.length_c   1.000
_cell.angle_alpha   90.00
_cell.angle_beta   90.00
_cell.angle_gamma   90.00
#
_symmetry.space_group_name_H-M   'P 1'
#
loop_
_entity.id
_entity.type
_entity.pdbx_description
1 polymer ?
#
loop_
_entity_poly.entity_id
_entity_poly.type
_entity_poly.pdbx_seq_one_letter_code
_entity_poly.pdbx_strand_id
1 'polypeptide(L)'
;SAAVCSTHDSSFWVNWWQFEAGTIDEKLFDMSCEKASIHPGHVKYCKKILFDKKRSKHGRLFWNEEITSPQLVAEILGVSQDAIHSILYAYAESYREKEKFLNYLGYNGEINGISAELVKKCLEAVNFSNSIFSIQLLQDYLSLDAELLTRIGKFSCRINTPGSISRNNWSQLMPLSLEELKESVINETLKQVLISSGRI
;
A
#
# COMPACT_ATOMS: atom_id res chain seq x y z
N SER A 1 15.94 -13.63 10.30
CA SER A 1 14.95 -12.64 9.83
C SER A 1 13.95 -13.28 8.88
N ALA A 2 12.76 -12.70 8.75
CA ALA A 2 11.74 -13.06 7.77
C ALA A 2 11.41 -11.85 6.90
N ALA A 3 11.15 -12.07 5.61
CA ALA A 3 10.68 -11.08 4.66
C ALA A 3 9.24 -11.39 4.26
N VAL A 4 8.40 -10.37 4.22
CA VAL A 4 6.98 -10.47 3.87
C VAL A 4 6.57 -9.27 3.02
N CYS A 5 5.63 -9.44 2.07
CA CYS A 5 4.96 -8.33 1.38
C CYS A 5 3.86 -7.74 2.25
N SER A 6 3.06 -8.60 2.88
CA SER A 6 1.91 -8.23 3.71
C SER A 6 1.68 -9.23 4.83
N THR A 7 0.88 -8.84 5.82
CA THR A 7 0.48 -9.71 6.94
C THR A 7 -1.03 -9.69 7.11
N HIS A 8 -1.56 -10.56 7.94
CA HIS A 8 -2.99 -10.58 8.26
C HIS A 8 -3.50 -9.28 8.91
N ASP A 9 -2.61 -8.49 9.51
CA ASP A 9 -2.90 -7.22 10.18
C ASP A 9 -2.63 -5.99 9.30
N SER A 10 -2.16 -6.18 8.08
CA SER A 10 -1.97 -5.14 7.07
C SER A 10 -2.90 -5.34 5.89
N SER A 11 -2.99 -4.37 5.00
CA SER A 11 -3.61 -4.57 3.70
C SER A 11 -2.80 -5.56 2.87
N PHE A 12 -3.46 -6.36 2.04
CA PHE A 12 -2.76 -7.13 1.02
C PHE A 12 -1.96 -6.19 0.13
N TRP A 13 -0.83 -6.65 -0.39
CA TRP A 13 0.02 -5.81 -1.21
C TRP A 13 -0.74 -5.15 -2.38
N VAL A 14 -1.61 -5.91 -3.06
CA VAL A 14 -2.46 -5.40 -4.16
C VAL A 14 -3.37 -4.26 -3.69
N ASN A 15 -4.00 -4.42 -2.54
CA ASN A 15 -4.92 -3.43 -1.99
C ASN A 15 -4.17 -2.20 -1.48
N TRP A 16 -3.01 -2.42 -0.83
CA TRP A 16 -2.12 -1.32 -0.46
C TRP A 16 -1.72 -0.50 -1.69
N TRP A 17 -1.29 -1.17 -2.76
CA TRP A 17 -0.92 -0.52 -4.01
C TRP A 17 -2.06 0.31 -4.61
N GLN A 18 -3.28 -0.24 -4.62
CA GLN A 18 -4.43 0.43 -5.24
C GLN A 18 -4.99 1.58 -4.41
N PHE A 19 -4.99 1.47 -3.09
CA PHE A 19 -5.77 2.36 -2.22
C PHE A 19 -4.95 3.15 -1.20
N GLU A 20 -3.77 2.68 -0.81
CA GLU A 20 -2.99 3.29 0.27
C GLU A 20 -1.67 3.88 -0.21
N ALA A 21 -0.98 3.26 -1.15
CA ALA A 21 0.31 3.73 -1.66
C ALA A 21 0.22 5.15 -2.23
N GLY A 22 1.11 6.03 -1.76
CA GLY A 22 1.11 7.43 -2.14
C GLY A 22 0.11 8.30 -1.39
N THR A 23 -0.50 7.78 -0.31
CA THR A 23 -1.51 8.48 0.48
C THR A 23 -1.14 8.55 1.95
N ILE A 24 -1.78 9.45 2.69
CA ILE A 24 -1.71 9.47 4.15
C ILE A 24 -3.09 9.22 4.76
N ASP A 25 -3.12 8.79 6.01
CA ASP A 25 -4.36 8.60 6.74
C ASP A 25 -4.96 9.95 7.13
N GLU A 26 -6.24 10.17 6.80
CA GLU A 26 -6.94 11.44 7.04
C GLU A 26 -7.09 11.73 8.54
N LYS A 27 -7.37 10.71 9.35
CA LYS A 27 -7.51 10.91 10.81
C LYS A 27 -6.19 11.28 11.45
N LEU A 28 -5.09 10.64 11.03
CA LEU A 28 -3.75 11.01 11.51
C LEU A 28 -3.37 12.42 11.11
N PHE A 29 -3.72 12.85 9.90
CA PHE A 29 -3.52 14.23 9.46
C PHE A 29 -4.29 15.21 10.34
N ASP A 30 -5.60 14.97 10.55
CA ASP A 30 -6.45 15.83 11.38
C ASP A 30 -5.97 15.90 12.82
N MET A 31 -5.63 14.76 13.43
CA MET A 31 -5.06 14.72 14.80
C MET A 31 -3.73 15.48 14.91
N SER A 32 -2.90 15.42 13.87
CA SER A 32 -1.64 16.15 13.85
C SER A 32 -1.83 17.65 13.71
N CYS A 33 -2.81 18.08 12.91
CA CYS A 33 -3.21 19.48 12.81
C CYS A 33 -3.79 20.00 14.15
N GLU A 34 -4.62 19.20 14.82
CA GLU A 34 -5.17 19.54 16.14
C GLU A 34 -4.06 19.71 17.19
N LYS A 35 -3.10 18.79 17.24
CA LYS A 35 -1.92 18.90 18.12
C LYS A 35 -1.09 20.15 17.86
N ALA A 36 -1.00 20.57 16.60
CA ALA A 36 -0.34 21.80 16.20
C ALA A 36 -1.21 23.06 16.44
N SER A 37 -2.39 22.92 17.08
CA SER A 37 -3.35 24.00 17.36
C SER A 37 -3.82 24.74 16.11
N ILE A 38 -3.89 24.08 14.96
CA ILE A 38 -4.39 24.64 13.71
C ILE A 38 -5.92 24.66 13.75
N HIS A 39 -6.53 25.83 13.51
CA HIS A 39 -7.98 25.97 13.55
C HIS A 39 -8.68 25.06 12.52
N PRO A 40 -9.74 24.30 12.88
CA PRO A 40 -10.40 23.34 12.01
C PRO A 40 -10.87 23.90 10.66
N GLY A 41 -11.34 25.16 10.64
CA GLY A 41 -11.73 25.85 9.41
C GLY A 41 -10.53 26.05 8.46
N HIS A 42 -9.35 26.34 9.01
CA HIS A 42 -8.12 26.48 8.24
C HIS A 42 -7.64 25.11 7.73
N VAL A 43 -7.70 24.06 8.56
CA VAL A 43 -7.39 22.68 8.14
C VAL A 43 -8.25 22.27 6.94
N LYS A 44 -9.55 22.56 6.99
CA LYS A 44 -10.48 22.25 5.86
C LYS A 44 -10.11 23.01 4.57
N TYR A 45 -9.62 24.22 4.69
CA TYR A 45 -9.12 25.02 3.55
C TYR A 45 -7.81 24.42 3.02
N CYS A 46 -6.85 24.14 3.89
CA CYS A 46 -5.54 23.58 3.53
C CYS A 46 -5.67 22.21 2.85
N LYS A 47 -6.58 21.34 3.31
CA LYS A 47 -6.84 20.05 2.66
C LYS A 47 -7.18 20.19 1.18
N LYS A 48 -7.87 21.24 0.76
CA LYS A 48 -8.22 21.45 -0.66
C LYS A 48 -7.01 21.82 -1.52
N ILE A 49 -5.97 22.37 -0.90
CA ILE A 49 -4.73 22.75 -1.57
C ILE A 49 -3.74 21.60 -1.53
N LEU A 50 -3.60 20.97 -0.36
CA LEU A 50 -2.62 19.90 -0.15
C LEU A 50 -2.96 18.60 -0.88
N PHE A 51 -4.25 18.30 -1.06
CA PHE A 51 -4.67 16.96 -1.51
C PHE A 51 -5.56 16.99 -2.74
N ASP A 52 -5.34 16.03 -3.65
CA ASP A 52 -6.21 15.76 -4.79
C ASP A 52 -7.52 15.12 -4.32
N LYS A 53 -8.62 15.85 -4.44
CA LYS A 53 -9.96 15.42 -4.04
C LYS A 53 -10.45 14.18 -4.80
N LYS A 54 -10.08 14.01 -6.06
CA LYS A 54 -10.56 12.90 -6.90
C LYS A 54 -9.86 11.59 -6.52
N ARG A 55 -8.59 11.68 -6.14
CA ARG A 55 -7.74 10.55 -5.76
C ARG A 55 -7.84 10.22 -4.27
N SER A 56 -8.27 11.16 -3.44
CA SER A 56 -8.48 10.96 -2.00
C SER A 56 -9.81 10.25 -1.74
N LYS A 57 -9.76 9.04 -1.17
CA LYS A 57 -10.93 8.18 -0.94
C LYS A 57 -10.74 7.33 0.32
N HIS A 58 -11.82 6.86 0.89
CA HIS A 58 -11.84 5.90 2.02
C HIS A 58 -10.99 6.32 3.23
N GLY A 59 -10.98 7.61 3.56
CA GLY A 59 -10.17 8.13 4.67
C GLY A 59 -8.67 8.22 4.37
N ARG A 60 -8.29 8.13 3.10
CA ARG A 60 -6.93 8.31 2.61
C ARG A 60 -6.82 9.60 1.80
N LEU A 61 -5.80 10.40 2.04
CA LEU A 61 -5.52 11.66 1.38
C LEU A 61 -4.33 11.49 0.43
N PHE A 62 -4.54 11.83 -0.83
CA PHE A 62 -3.52 11.78 -1.87
C PHE A 62 -2.96 13.18 -2.13
N TRP A 63 -1.64 13.34 -2.05
CA TRP A 63 -0.99 14.64 -2.24
C TRP A 63 -1.21 15.20 -3.64
N ASN A 64 -1.48 16.50 -3.75
CA ASN A 64 -1.41 17.20 -5.03
C ASN A 64 0.03 17.19 -5.54
N GLU A 65 0.20 17.02 -6.85
CA GLU A 65 1.52 16.96 -7.49
C GLU A 65 2.30 18.28 -7.37
N GLU A 66 1.60 19.38 -7.15
CA GLU A 66 2.18 20.72 -6.92
C GLU A 66 2.84 20.85 -5.53
N ILE A 67 2.54 19.96 -4.59
CA ILE A 67 3.13 19.96 -3.25
C ILE A 67 4.51 19.28 -3.30
N THR A 68 5.50 20.01 -3.74
CA THR A 68 6.82 19.46 -4.08
C THR A 68 7.83 19.44 -2.92
N SER A 69 7.49 20.04 -1.77
CA SER A 69 8.43 20.11 -0.64
C SER A 69 7.73 20.14 0.73
N PRO A 70 8.41 19.65 1.78
CA PRO A 70 7.94 19.77 3.17
C PRO A 70 7.72 21.22 3.60
N GLN A 71 8.55 22.13 3.10
CA GLN A 71 8.43 23.57 3.38
C GLN A 71 7.09 24.12 2.92
N LEU A 72 6.68 23.76 1.71
CA LEU A 72 5.40 24.18 1.14
C LEU A 72 4.20 23.65 1.96
N VAL A 73 4.31 22.44 2.51
CA VAL A 73 3.28 21.90 3.42
C VAL A 73 3.16 22.77 4.66
N ALA A 74 4.28 23.16 5.29
CA ALA A 74 4.30 24.01 6.48
C ALA A 74 3.77 25.42 6.19
N GLU A 75 4.15 26.01 5.06
CA GLU A 75 3.68 27.32 4.62
C GLU A 75 2.15 27.33 4.41
N ILE A 76 1.61 26.32 3.73
CA ILE A 76 0.16 26.20 3.51
C ILE A 76 -0.59 26.02 4.82
N LEU A 77 -0.04 25.25 5.76
CA LEU A 77 -0.63 25.07 7.09
C LEU A 77 -0.44 26.28 8.01
N GLY A 78 0.45 27.23 7.66
CA GLY A 78 0.71 28.46 8.42
C GLY A 78 1.40 28.20 9.77
N VAL A 79 2.22 27.16 9.88
CA VAL A 79 2.92 26.77 11.11
C VAL A 79 4.38 26.41 10.84
N SER A 80 5.19 26.37 11.90
CA SER A 80 6.57 25.91 11.78
C SER A 80 6.65 24.42 11.46
N GLN A 81 7.71 23.97 10.81
CA GLN A 81 7.93 22.55 10.51
C GLN A 81 7.96 21.67 11.77
N ASP A 82 8.53 22.19 12.87
CA ASP A 82 8.60 21.48 14.14
C ASP A 82 7.21 21.15 14.71
N ALA A 83 6.25 22.06 14.52
CA ALA A 83 4.88 21.85 15.00
C ALA A 83 4.13 20.72 14.27
N ILE A 84 4.56 20.37 13.05
CA ILE A 84 3.90 19.39 12.17
C ILE A 84 4.84 18.26 11.74
N HIS A 85 5.83 17.93 12.55
CA HIS A 85 6.84 16.92 12.23
C HIS A 85 6.22 15.58 11.76
N SER A 86 5.11 15.13 12.38
CA SER A 86 4.40 13.89 11.99
C SER A 86 3.79 13.99 10.58
N ILE A 87 3.28 15.15 10.18
CA ILE A 87 2.76 15.40 8.84
C ILE A 87 3.90 15.40 7.82
N LEU A 88 5.03 16.05 8.15
CA LEU A 88 6.18 16.10 7.27
C LEU A 88 6.84 14.73 7.10
N TYR A 89 6.86 13.91 8.15
CA TYR A 89 7.29 12.52 8.05
C TYR A 89 6.37 11.73 7.10
N ALA A 90 5.05 11.82 7.31
CA ALA A 90 4.07 11.15 6.44
C ALA A 90 4.17 11.64 4.98
N TYR A 91 4.46 12.93 4.76
CA TYR A 91 4.72 13.47 3.43
C TYR A 91 5.97 12.81 2.79
N ALA A 92 7.08 12.76 3.51
CA ALA A 92 8.34 12.20 3.00
C ALA A 92 8.19 10.73 2.59
N GLU A 93 7.41 9.95 3.37
CA GLU A 93 7.15 8.54 3.09
C GLU A 93 6.21 8.35 1.89
N SER A 94 5.11 9.11 1.83
CA SER A 94 4.03 8.88 0.86
C SER A 94 4.16 9.65 -0.45
N TYR A 95 4.84 10.79 -0.45
CA TYR A 95 4.96 11.60 -1.67
C TYR A 95 5.74 10.87 -2.76
N ARG A 96 5.08 10.67 -3.92
CA ARG A 96 5.62 9.90 -5.05
C ARG A 96 6.06 8.47 -4.69
N GLU A 97 5.46 7.87 -3.66
CA GLU A 97 5.82 6.54 -3.18
C GLU A 97 5.74 5.47 -4.27
N LYS A 98 4.66 5.50 -5.08
CA LYS A 98 4.49 4.56 -6.20
C LYS A 98 5.63 4.65 -7.23
N GLU A 99 6.04 5.86 -7.59
CA GLU A 99 7.16 6.05 -8.54
C GLU A 99 8.47 5.52 -7.96
N LYS A 100 8.75 5.86 -6.70
CA LYS A 100 9.94 5.36 -5.99
C LYS A 100 9.96 3.83 -5.96
N PHE A 101 8.79 3.23 -5.69
CA PHE A 101 8.65 1.78 -5.61
C PHE A 101 8.84 1.11 -6.97
N LEU A 102 8.22 1.63 -8.05
CA LEU A 102 8.41 1.10 -9.41
C LEU A 102 9.87 1.22 -9.88
N ASN A 103 10.51 2.34 -9.58
CA ASN A 103 11.93 2.53 -9.88
C ASN A 103 12.80 1.52 -9.13
N TYR A 104 12.51 1.25 -7.86
CA TYR A 104 13.20 0.23 -7.08
C TYR A 104 13.06 -1.18 -7.69
N LEU A 105 11.86 -1.51 -8.19
CA LEU A 105 11.59 -2.79 -8.85
C LEU A 105 12.13 -2.88 -10.29
N GLY A 106 12.60 -1.76 -10.88
CA GLY A 106 12.94 -1.70 -12.30
C GLY A 106 11.74 -1.97 -13.22
N TYR A 107 10.54 -1.57 -12.79
CA TYR A 107 9.29 -1.80 -13.51
C TYR A 107 8.85 -0.54 -14.26
N ASN A 108 8.65 -0.64 -15.58
CA ASN A 108 8.31 0.47 -16.46
C ASN A 108 6.81 0.51 -16.87
N GLY A 109 5.94 -0.18 -16.13
CA GLY A 109 4.51 -0.18 -16.39
C GLY A 109 3.77 1.04 -15.82
N GLU A 110 2.46 1.03 -15.96
CA GLU A 110 1.62 2.14 -15.49
C GLU A 110 1.65 2.31 -13.97
N ILE A 111 1.88 3.54 -13.52
CA ILE A 111 1.95 3.91 -12.08
C ILE A 111 0.63 3.60 -11.34
N ASN A 112 -0.50 3.78 -11.98
CA ASN A 112 -1.81 3.60 -11.34
C ASN A 112 -2.47 2.26 -11.66
N GLY A 113 -1.84 1.47 -12.52
CA GLY A 113 -2.28 0.13 -12.86
C GLY A 113 -1.78 -0.91 -11.85
N ILE A 114 -2.42 -2.06 -11.85
CA ILE A 114 -1.91 -3.27 -11.22
C ILE A 114 -1.97 -4.40 -12.22
N SER A 115 -0.91 -5.18 -12.30
CA SER A 115 -0.80 -6.33 -13.20
C SER A 115 -0.14 -7.50 -12.47
N ALA A 116 -0.40 -8.71 -12.96
CA ALA A 116 0.28 -9.90 -12.47
C ALA A 116 1.81 -9.81 -12.60
N GLU A 117 2.29 -9.08 -13.63
CA GLU A 117 3.72 -8.81 -13.81
C GLU A 117 4.29 -7.94 -12.69
N LEU A 118 3.59 -6.86 -12.30
CA LEU A 118 4.01 -6.03 -11.17
C LEU A 118 4.01 -6.81 -9.85
N VAL A 119 2.98 -7.65 -9.62
CA VAL A 119 2.93 -8.56 -8.47
C VAL A 119 4.13 -9.50 -8.47
N LYS A 120 4.46 -10.09 -9.63
CA LYS A 120 5.62 -10.97 -9.78
C LYS A 120 6.91 -10.25 -9.42
N LYS A 121 7.13 -9.04 -9.92
CA LYS A 121 8.30 -8.19 -9.59
C LYS A 121 8.43 -7.91 -8.09
N CYS A 122 7.32 -7.63 -7.42
CA CYS A 122 7.29 -7.44 -5.98
C CYS A 122 7.69 -8.73 -5.22
N LEU A 123 7.12 -9.87 -5.61
CA LEU A 123 7.46 -11.16 -5.01
C LEU A 123 8.92 -11.56 -5.29
N GLU A 124 9.45 -11.30 -6.48
CA GLU A 124 10.86 -11.46 -6.81
C GLU A 124 11.73 -10.65 -5.85
N ALA A 125 11.45 -9.34 -5.70
CA ALA A 125 12.25 -8.46 -4.83
C ALA A 125 12.27 -8.94 -3.37
N VAL A 126 11.14 -9.39 -2.83
CA VAL A 126 11.06 -9.93 -1.46
C VAL A 126 11.83 -11.25 -1.34
N ASN A 127 11.74 -12.12 -2.35
CA ASN A 127 12.43 -13.40 -2.34
C ASN A 127 13.96 -13.25 -2.52
N PHE A 128 14.42 -12.22 -3.22
CA PHE A 128 15.85 -11.88 -3.32
C PHE A 128 16.44 -11.29 -2.03
N SER A 129 15.62 -11.00 -1.02
CA SER A 129 16.14 -10.49 0.26
C SER A 129 17.07 -11.50 0.94
N ASN A 130 18.00 -11.00 1.75
CA ASN A 130 18.91 -11.82 2.56
C ASN A 130 18.23 -12.44 3.80
N SER A 131 16.89 -12.44 3.87
CA SER A 131 16.13 -13.05 4.97
C SER A 131 16.16 -14.57 4.87
N ILE A 132 16.29 -15.24 6.01
CA ILE A 132 16.28 -16.72 6.08
C ILE A 132 14.94 -17.27 5.60
N PHE A 133 13.84 -16.60 5.98
CA PHE A 133 12.49 -16.96 5.57
C PHE A 133 11.90 -15.88 4.66
N SER A 134 11.19 -16.33 3.62
CA SER A 134 10.30 -15.50 2.81
C SER A 134 8.90 -16.10 2.94
N ILE A 135 8.01 -15.40 3.66
CA ILE A 135 6.67 -15.90 4.00
C ILE A 135 5.66 -14.89 3.48
N GLN A 136 4.81 -15.30 2.55
CA GLN A 136 3.80 -14.45 1.95
C GLN A 136 2.40 -14.95 2.28
N LEU A 137 1.42 -14.07 2.27
CA LEU A 137 0.02 -14.48 2.31
C LEU A 137 -0.36 -15.21 1.02
N LEU A 138 -1.25 -16.17 1.13
CA LEU A 138 -1.76 -16.89 -0.06
C LEU A 138 -2.37 -15.90 -1.07
N GLN A 139 -3.03 -14.84 -0.62
CA GLN A 139 -3.60 -13.80 -1.47
C GLN A 139 -2.56 -13.08 -2.32
N ASP A 140 -1.34 -12.88 -1.80
CA ASP A 140 -0.25 -12.28 -2.57
C ASP A 140 0.19 -13.22 -3.71
N TYR A 141 0.25 -14.53 -3.46
CA TYR A 141 0.55 -15.53 -4.51
C TYR A 141 -0.58 -15.67 -5.52
N LEU A 142 -1.85 -15.71 -5.08
CA LEU A 142 -3.00 -15.80 -5.98
C LEU A 142 -3.10 -14.60 -6.92
N SER A 143 -2.53 -13.46 -6.53
CA SER A 143 -2.47 -12.24 -7.35
C SER A 143 -1.50 -12.35 -8.54
N LEU A 144 -0.74 -13.45 -8.68
CA LEU A 144 0.02 -13.78 -9.89
C LEU A 144 -0.85 -14.19 -11.07
N ASP A 145 -2.10 -14.59 -10.82
CA ASP A 145 -3.08 -14.86 -11.86
C ASP A 145 -3.90 -13.61 -12.17
N ALA A 146 -3.95 -13.19 -13.44
CA ALA A 146 -4.61 -11.96 -13.85
C ALA A 146 -6.13 -11.97 -13.61
N GLU A 147 -6.80 -13.13 -13.72
CA GLU A 147 -8.23 -13.25 -13.44
C GLU A 147 -8.50 -13.17 -11.93
N LEU A 148 -7.73 -13.90 -11.13
CA LEU A 148 -7.83 -13.85 -9.66
C LEU A 148 -7.46 -12.48 -9.11
N LEU A 149 -6.48 -11.80 -9.68
CA LEU A 149 -6.09 -10.45 -9.33
C LEU A 149 -7.29 -9.48 -9.41
N THR A 150 -8.10 -9.59 -10.46
CA THR A 150 -9.31 -8.76 -10.60
C THR A 150 -10.39 -9.09 -9.57
N ARG A 151 -10.45 -10.32 -9.11
CA ARG A 151 -11.37 -10.78 -8.06
C ARG A 151 -10.90 -10.36 -6.67
N ILE A 152 -9.63 -10.58 -6.35
CA ILE A 152 -9.01 -10.22 -5.06
C ILE A 152 -9.09 -8.72 -4.80
N GLY A 153 -8.85 -7.88 -5.80
CA GLY A 153 -8.94 -6.43 -5.67
C GLY A 153 -10.33 -5.87 -5.31
N LYS A 154 -11.38 -6.72 -5.34
CA LYS A 154 -12.75 -6.35 -4.94
C LYS A 154 -13.10 -6.74 -3.50
N PHE A 155 -12.26 -7.53 -2.83
CA PHE A 155 -12.50 -7.97 -1.45
C PHE A 155 -12.02 -6.94 -0.42
N SER A 156 -12.34 -7.20 0.86
CA SER A 156 -11.83 -6.43 1.97
C SER A 156 -10.30 -6.31 1.91
N CYS A 157 -9.80 -5.13 2.21
CA CYS A 157 -8.36 -4.83 2.16
C CYS A 157 -7.52 -5.58 3.19
N ARG A 158 -8.16 -6.28 4.15
CA ARG A 158 -7.47 -6.92 5.30
C ARG A 158 -8.15 -8.22 5.70
N ILE A 159 -7.35 -9.18 6.19
CA ILE A 159 -7.87 -10.38 6.87
C ILE A 159 -8.35 -9.98 8.27
N ASN A 160 -7.59 -9.14 8.94
CA ASN A 160 -7.89 -8.67 10.29
C ASN A 160 -7.65 -7.16 10.42
N THR A 161 -8.44 -6.48 11.24
CA THR A 161 -8.22 -5.10 11.66
C THR A 161 -7.84 -5.09 13.13
N PRO A 162 -6.57 -4.88 13.47
CA PRO A 162 -6.09 -4.91 14.86
C PRO A 162 -6.88 -3.96 15.76
N GLY A 163 -7.14 -4.39 16.98
CA GLY A 163 -7.88 -3.60 17.98
C GLY A 163 -9.39 -3.49 17.70
N SER A 164 -9.92 -4.25 16.74
CA SER A 164 -11.36 -4.27 16.44
C SER A 164 -11.96 -5.67 16.60
N ILE A 165 -13.25 -5.71 16.98
CA ILE A 165 -14.08 -6.93 16.93
C ILE A 165 -15.09 -6.72 15.82
N SER A 166 -14.96 -7.47 14.74
CA SER A 166 -15.81 -7.36 13.55
C SER A 166 -16.07 -8.74 12.95
N ARG A 167 -17.28 -8.93 12.39
CA ARG A 167 -17.63 -10.15 11.63
C ARG A 167 -16.79 -10.32 10.37
N ASN A 168 -16.15 -9.25 9.89
CA ASN A 168 -15.29 -9.28 8.72
C ASN A 168 -13.87 -9.77 9.04
N ASN A 169 -13.46 -9.74 10.32
CA ASN A 169 -12.16 -10.26 10.72
C ASN A 169 -12.17 -11.79 10.58
N TRP A 170 -11.13 -12.33 9.93
CA TRP A 170 -10.94 -13.78 9.73
C TRP A 170 -12.05 -14.47 8.94
N SER A 171 -12.85 -13.72 8.17
CA SER A 171 -14.01 -14.24 7.44
C SER A 171 -13.76 -14.45 5.95
N GLN A 172 -12.54 -14.18 5.47
CA GLN A 172 -12.22 -14.31 4.05
C GLN A 172 -12.10 -15.78 3.65
N LEU A 173 -12.78 -16.12 2.57
CA LEU A 173 -12.69 -17.45 1.95
C LEU A 173 -11.69 -17.41 0.80
N MET A 174 -11.00 -18.53 0.61
CA MET A 174 -10.15 -18.72 -0.55
C MET A 174 -11.02 -18.74 -1.83
N PRO A 175 -10.63 -18.00 -2.88
CA PRO A 175 -11.44 -17.89 -4.10
C PRO A 175 -11.37 -19.13 -5.01
N LEU A 176 -10.53 -20.11 -4.67
CA LEU A 176 -10.32 -21.37 -5.37
C LEU A 176 -10.51 -22.54 -4.40
N SER A 177 -10.93 -23.69 -4.92
CA SER A 177 -10.79 -24.97 -4.21
C SER A 177 -9.33 -25.41 -4.12
N LEU A 178 -9.01 -26.37 -3.26
CA LEU A 178 -7.65 -26.92 -3.19
C LEU A 178 -7.25 -27.68 -4.47
N GLU A 179 -8.23 -28.31 -5.12
CA GLU A 179 -8.04 -29.01 -6.39
C GLU A 179 -7.68 -28.00 -7.51
N GLU A 180 -8.41 -26.91 -7.61
CA GLU A 180 -8.11 -25.82 -8.56
C GLU A 180 -6.75 -25.19 -8.29
N LEU A 181 -6.41 -24.95 -7.01
CA LEU A 181 -5.12 -24.40 -6.64
C LEU A 181 -3.97 -25.33 -7.06
N LYS A 182 -4.14 -26.65 -6.88
CA LYS A 182 -3.13 -27.63 -7.26
C LYS A 182 -2.81 -27.60 -8.75
N GLU A 183 -3.81 -27.40 -9.59
CA GLU A 183 -3.67 -27.37 -11.06
C GLU A 183 -3.42 -25.94 -11.60
N SER A 184 -3.30 -24.94 -10.71
CA SER A 184 -3.16 -23.53 -11.13
C SER A 184 -1.78 -23.25 -11.76
N VAL A 185 -1.79 -22.42 -12.80
CA VAL A 185 -0.58 -21.88 -13.44
C VAL A 185 0.29 -21.03 -12.50
N ILE A 186 -0.28 -20.55 -11.39
CA ILE A 186 0.43 -19.83 -10.35
C ILE A 186 1.60 -20.65 -9.80
N ASN A 187 1.42 -21.98 -9.67
CA ASN A 187 2.44 -22.86 -9.10
C ASN A 187 3.72 -22.85 -9.92
N GLU A 188 3.62 -22.86 -11.26
CA GLU A 188 4.80 -22.79 -12.11
C GLU A 188 5.44 -21.39 -12.06
N THR A 189 4.65 -20.32 -12.08
CA THR A 189 5.15 -18.94 -11.94
C THR A 189 5.88 -18.76 -10.61
N LEU A 190 5.31 -19.25 -9.51
CA LEU A 190 5.92 -19.18 -8.18
C LEU A 190 7.22 -19.99 -8.12
N LYS A 191 7.23 -21.19 -8.69
CA LYS A 191 8.44 -22.02 -8.79
C LYS A 191 9.56 -21.28 -9.51
N GLN A 192 9.27 -20.59 -10.61
CA GLN A 192 10.27 -19.78 -11.33
C GLN A 192 10.81 -18.63 -10.46
N VAL A 193 9.93 -17.94 -9.72
CA VAL A 193 10.35 -16.88 -8.77
C VAL A 193 11.27 -17.45 -7.70
N LEU A 194 10.97 -18.63 -7.15
CA LEU A 194 11.80 -19.27 -6.10
C LEU A 194 13.15 -19.74 -6.63
N ILE A 195 13.17 -20.36 -7.84
CA ILE A 195 14.42 -20.76 -8.51
C ILE A 195 15.30 -19.54 -8.78
N SER A 196 14.74 -18.49 -9.41
CA SER A 196 15.50 -17.29 -9.77
C SER A 196 16.08 -16.55 -8.57
N SER A 197 15.42 -16.63 -7.41
CA SER A 197 15.86 -16.04 -6.15
C SER A 197 16.76 -16.96 -5.29
N GLY A 198 17.09 -18.17 -5.77
CA GLY A 198 17.91 -19.13 -5.04
C GLY A 198 17.28 -19.69 -3.77
N ARG A 199 15.94 -19.75 -3.72
CA ARG A 199 15.17 -20.29 -2.58
C ARG A 199 14.96 -21.79 -2.65
N ILE A 200 15.00 -22.36 -3.85
CA ILE A 200 14.96 -23.81 -4.14
C ILE A 200 15.94 -24.14 -5.26
#